data_f059d633eca40baf14267560763b94c3
#
_entry.id   f059d633eca40baf14267560763b94c3
#
_cell.length_a   1.000
_cell.length_b   1.000
_cell.length_c   1.000
_cell.angle_alpha   90.00
_cell.angle_beta   90.00
_cell.angle_gamma   90.00
#
_symmetry.space_group_name_H-M   'P 1'
#
loop_
_entity.id
_entity.type
_entity.pdbx_description
1 polymer ?
#
loop_
_entity_poly.entity_id
_entity_poly.type
_entity_poly.pdbx_seq_one_letter_code
_entity_poly.pdbx_strand_id
1 'polypeptide(L)'
;MKTLESLVAEKLLKIKAVKLQPANPFTWASGWKSPIYNDNRKTLSYPDVRSFIKLELARVISENFENVDAIAGVATGAIAQGALVADLLGLPFVYIRSTPKDHGLENLIEGELKPGSKVVIIEDLVSTGGSSLKAVQAVRNFGCDVAGMVAIFTYGFPVAEAAFKDAKVTLTTLSNYDAVLEEAVRTHYIDESEIAVLQEWRKDPANWDPK
;
A
#
# COMPACT_ATOMS: atom_id res chain seq x y z
N MET A 1 11.19 21.65 6.20
CA MET A 1 11.05 20.98 4.87
C MET A 1 10.01 19.88 5.06
N LYS A 2 9.06 19.72 4.15
CA LYS A 2 8.08 18.59 4.26
C LYS A 2 8.81 17.26 4.06
N THR A 3 8.43 16.25 4.84
CA THR A 3 8.88 14.87 4.63
C THR A 3 8.19 14.27 3.39
N LEU A 4 8.70 13.12 2.91
CA LEU A 4 8.04 12.39 1.81
C LEU A 4 6.63 11.99 2.21
N GLU A 5 6.47 11.45 3.42
CA GLU A 5 5.18 11.01 3.94
C GLU A 5 4.14 12.14 3.92
N SER A 6 4.53 13.35 4.34
CA SER A 6 3.67 14.53 4.33
C SER A 6 3.32 14.99 2.90
N LEU A 7 4.28 14.95 1.96
CA LEU A 7 4.05 15.29 0.56
C LEU A 7 3.07 14.32 -0.13
N VAL A 8 3.20 13.03 0.15
CA VAL A 8 2.29 12.00 -0.37
C VAL A 8 0.91 12.18 0.27
N ALA A 9 0.83 12.37 1.59
CA ALA A 9 -0.42 12.61 2.31
C ALA A 9 -1.19 13.80 1.75
N GLU A 10 -0.52 14.93 1.51
CA GLU A 10 -1.10 16.13 0.88
C GLU A 10 -1.74 15.81 -0.48
N LYS A 11 -1.00 15.09 -1.34
CA LYS A 11 -1.50 14.72 -2.67
C LYS A 11 -2.72 13.80 -2.58
N LEU A 12 -2.69 12.80 -1.69
CA LEU A 12 -3.81 11.87 -1.50
C LEU A 12 -5.07 12.57 -0.98
N LEU A 13 -4.93 13.48 -0.02
CA LEU A 13 -6.04 14.31 0.49
C LEU A 13 -6.59 15.23 -0.60
N LYS A 14 -5.72 15.94 -1.33
CA LYS A 14 -6.09 16.88 -2.38
C LYS A 14 -6.96 16.26 -3.49
N ILE A 15 -6.61 15.05 -3.94
CA ILE A 15 -7.38 14.32 -4.96
C ILE A 15 -8.53 13.50 -4.37
N LYS A 16 -8.73 13.57 -3.05
CA LYS A 16 -9.72 12.78 -2.32
C LYS A 16 -9.55 11.26 -2.53
N ALA A 17 -8.31 10.80 -2.72
CA ALA A 17 -7.96 9.38 -2.61
C ALA A 17 -8.11 8.93 -1.15
N VAL A 18 -7.66 9.77 -0.21
CA VAL A 18 -7.97 9.65 1.20
C VAL A 18 -9.09 10.64 1.56
N LYS A 19 -10.07 10.17 2.33
CA LYS A 19 -11.16 10.96 2.88
C LYS A 19 -11.27 10.69 4.37
N LEU A 20 -11.44 11.74 5.16
CA LEU A 20 -11.68 11.67 6.60
C LEU A 20 -13.10 12.19 6.89
N GLN A 21 -13.90 11.41 7.60
CA GLN A 21 -15.27 11.74 7.98
C GLN A 21 -15.58 11.17 9.38
N PRO A 22 -14.99 11.74 10.43
CA PRO A 22 -15.17 11.23 11.81
C PRO A 22 -16.63 11.33 12.27
N ALA A 23 -17.33 12.40 11.90
CA ALA A 23 -18.74 12.60 12.27
C ALA A 23 -19.73 11.72 11.47
N ASN A 24 -19.34 11.22 10.29
CA ASN A 24 -20.20 10.37 9.46
C ASN A 24 -19.38 9.24 8.83
N PRO A 25 -19.03 8.22 9.62
CA PRO A 25 -18.09 7.18 9.22
C PRO A 25 -18.56 6.35 8.02
N PHE A 26 -17.58 5.90 7.25
CA PHE A 26 -17.79 4.92 6.17
C PHE A 26 -18.05 3.53 6.74
N THR A 27 -18.68 2.68 5.92
CA THR A 27 -18.71 1.23 6.17
C THR A 27 -17.83 0.55 5.13
N TRP A 28 -16.78 -0.14 5.57
CA TRP A 28 -15.90 -0.92 4.69
C TRP A 28 -16.57 -2.20 4.22
N ALA A 29 -16.01 -2.83 3.19
CA ALA A 29 -16.48 -4.12 2.68
C ALA A 29 -16.42 -5.25 3.75
N SER A 30 -15.52 -5.12 4.73
CA SER A 30 -15.44 -6.00 5.91
C SER A 30 -16.63 -5.85 6.89
N GLY A 31 -17.44 -4.82 6.72
CA GLY A 31 -18.49 -4.41 7.66
C GLY A 31 -18.01 -3.45 8.74
N TRP A 32 -16.71 -3.17 8.85
CA TRP A 32 -16.17 -2.26 9.84
C TRP A 32 -16.63 -0.81 9.59
N LYS A 33 -16.95 -0.11 10.65
CA LYS A 33 -17.11 1.35 10.62
C LYS A 33 -15.75 2.00 10.64
N SER A 34 -15.57 3.04 9.82
CA SER A 34 -14.27 3.71 9.71
C SER A 34 -14.45 5.20 9.44
N PRO A 35 -13.74 6.07 10.18
CA PRO A 35 -13.73 7.51 9.92
C PRO A 35 -12.84 7.89 8.74
N ILE A 36 -12.13 6.91 8.16
CA ILE A 36 -11.26 7.08 6.99
C ILE A 36 -11.62 6.12 5.86
N TYR A 37 -11.55 6.61 4.64
CA TYR A 37 -11.60 5.81 3.42
C TYR A 37 -10.40 6.12 2.55
N ASN A 38 -9.71 5.09 2.06
CA ASN A 38 -8.59 5.23 1.14
C ASN A 38 -8.80 4.41 -0.13
N ASP A 39 -8.63 5.07 -1.28
CA ASP A 39 -8.59 4.45 -2.60
C ASP A 39 -7.43 5.03 -3.41
N ASN A 40 -6.26 4.43 -3.26
CA ASN A 40 -5.03 4.86 -3.94
C ASN A 40 -5.10 4.69 -5.46
N ARG A 41 -6.02 3.88 -6.00
CA ARG A 41 -6.24 3.73 -7.45
C ARG A 41 -6.63 5.05 -8.11
N LYS A 42 -7.22 5.98 -7.36
CA LYS A 42 -7.53 7.33 -7.86
C LYS A 42 -6.28 8.09 -8.30
N THR A 43 -5.12 7.79 -7.75
CA THR A 43 -3.85 8.41 -8.17
C THR A 43 -3.57 8.22 -9.66
N LEU A 44 -4.06 7.13 -10.24
CA LEU A 44 -3.88 6.81 -11.66
C LEU A 44 -4.54 7.82 -12.61
N SER A 45 -5.63 8.46 -12.16
CA SER A 45 -6.39 9.43 -12.94
C SER A 45 -5.81 10.86 -12.90
N TYR A 46 -4.80 11.10 -12.07
CA TYR A 46 -4.13 12.40 -11.92
C TYR A 46 -2.68 12.27 -12.38
N PRO A 47 -2.33 12.69 -13.60
CA PRO A 47 -1.01 12.44 -14.20
C PRO A 47 0.17 12.95 -13.38
N ASP A 48 0.04 14.10 -12.73
CA ASP A 48 1.05 14.70 -11.84
C ASP A 48 1.25 13.84 -10.57
N VAL A 49 0.16 13.40 -9.93
CA VAL A 49 0.20 12.55 -8.74
C VAL A 49 0.71 11.16 -9.10
N ARG A 50 0.20 10.58 -10.19
CA ARG A 50 0.65 9.28 -10.71
C ARG A 50 2.15 9.26 -10.98
N SER A 51 2.66 10.29 -11.65
CA SER A 51 4.09 10.41 -11.95
C SER A 51 4.92 10.60 -10.69
N PHE A 52 4.46 11.41 -9.75
CA PHE A 52 5.12 11.60 -8.46
C PHE A 52 5.22 10.28 -7.69
N ILE A 53 4.10 9.55 -7.52
CA ILE A 53 4.08 8.24 -6.82
C ILE A 53 5.01 7.23 -7.51
N LYS A 54 4.96 7.15 -8.85
CA LYS A 54 5.86 6.28 -9.62
C LYS A 54 7.34 6.57 -9.33
N LEU A 55 7.72 7.84 -9.38
CA LEU A 55 9.11 8.28 -9.15
C LEU A 55 9.57 7.96 -7.73
N GLU A 56 8.72 8.22 -6.72
CA GLU A 56 9.08 7.97 -5.33
C GLU A 56 9.15 6.47 -5.00
N LEU A 57 8.24 5.65 -5.56
CA LEU A 57 8.35 4.18 -5.43
C LEU A 57 9.65 3.66 -6.05
N ALA A 58 9.99 4.12 -7.26
CA ALA A 58 11.22 3.71 -7.93
C ALA A 58 12.47 4.18 -7.16
N ARG A 59 12.48 5.41 -6.63
CA ARG A 59 13.57 5.94 -5.81
C ARG A 59 13.76 5.10 -4.55
N VAL A 60 12.68 4.84 -3.80
CA VAL A 60 12.73 4.03 -2.57
C VAL A 60 13.25 2.62 -2.87
N ILE A 61 12.84 2.03 -4.00
CA ILE A 61 13.35 0.71 -4.40
C ILE A 61 14.85 0.76 -4.68
N SER A 62 15.32 1.73 -5.45
CA SER A 62 16.73 1.88 -5.81
C SER A 62 17.63 2.18 -4.61
N GLU A 63 17.11 2.89 -3.60
CA GLU A 63 17.87 3.25 -2.40
C GLU A 63 17.94 2.12 -1.35
N ASN A 64 16.95 1.22 -1.31
CA ASN A 64 16.82 0.24 -0.22
C ASN A 64 17.06 -1.21 -0.65
N PHE A 65 17.02 -1.51 -1.96
CA PHE A 65 17.13 -2.89 -2.43
C PHE A 65 18.17 -3.00 -3.55
N GLU A 66 19.18 -3.82 -3.33
CA GLU A 66 20.23 -4.10 -4.31
C GLU A 66 19.90 -5.36 -5.14
N ASN A 67 20.33 -5.37 -6.40
CA ASN A 67 20.23 -6.53 -7.29
C ASN A 67 18.80 -7.05 -7.44
N VAL A 68 17.85 -6.15 -7.68
CA VAL A 68 16.44 -6.49 -7.94
C VAL A 68 16.32 -7.00 -9.37
N ASP A 69 15.78 -8.21 -9.55
CA ASP A 69 15.61 -8.86 -10.86
C ASP A 69 14.24 -8.61 -11.47
N ALA A 70 13.21 -8.37 -10.64
CA ALA A 70 11.84 -8.14 -11.11
C ALA A 70 11.00 -7.35 -10.09
N ILE A 71 9.96 -6.71 -10.61
CA ILE A 71 8.92 -6.03 -9.83
C ILE A 71 7.65 -6.87 -9.89
N ALA A 72 6.98 -7.05 -8.74
CA ALA A 72 5.70 -7.73 -8.66
C ALA A 72 4.62 -6.82 -8.05
N GLY A 73 3.54 -6.56 -8.79
CA GLY A 73 2.41 -5.77 -8.27
C GLY A 73 1.35 -6.65 -7.63
N VAL A 74 0.83 -6.28 -6.47
CA VAL A 74 -0.31 -6.99 -5.85
C VAL A 74 -1.61 -6.59 -6.55
N ALA A 75 -2.31 -7.57 -7.09
CA ALA A 75 -3.59 -7.31 -7.74
C ALA A 75 -4.68 -6.93 -6.71
N THR A 76 -5.52 -5.99 -7.03
CA THR A 76 -5.63 -5.26 -8.29
C THR A 76 -4.99 -3.86 -8.20
N GLY A 77 -4.91 -3.29 -6.99
CA GLY A 77 -4.56 -1.89 -6.74
C GLY A 77 -3.16 -1.50 -7.20
N ALA A 78 -2.20 -2.41 -7.06
CA ALA A 78 -0.81 -2.12 -7.36
C ALA A 78 -0.36 -2.54 -8.78
N ILE A 79 -1.23 -3.14 -9.61
CA ILE A 79 -0.83 -3.58 -10.96
C ILE A 79 -0.32 -2.39 -11.79
N ALA A 80 -1.10 -1.34 -11.89
CA ALA A 80 -0.77 -0.22 -12.78
C ALA A 80 0.49 0.54 -12.29
N GLN A 81 0.57 0.85 -10.99
CA GLN A 81 1.75 1.52 -10.43
C GLN A 81 2.99 0.62 -10.52
N GLY A 82 2.83 -0.68 -10.25
CA GLY A 82 3.92 -1.65 -10.38
C GLY A 82 4.48 -1.72 -11.79
N ALA A 83 3.62 -1.76 -12.81
CA ALA A 83 4.04 -1.75 -14.21
C ALA A 83 4.78 -0.45 -14.58
N LEU A 84 4.28 0.71 -14.12
CA LEU A 84 4.94 2.00 -14.34
C LEU A 84 6.30 2.11 -13.66
N VAL A 85 6.45 1.51 -12.48
CA VAL A 85 7.73 1.47 -11.75
C VAL A 85 8.72 0.53 -12.42
N ALA A 86 8.26 -0.65 -12.83
CA ALA A 86 9.09 -1.61 -13.57
C ALA A 86 9.63 -1.02 -14.88
N ASP A 87 8.76 -0.32 -15.64
CA ASP A 87 9.15 0.40 -16.85
C ASP A 87 10.24 1.44 -16.57
N LEU A 88 10.05 2.25 -15.52
CA LEU A 88 11.03 3.28 -15.13
C LEU A 88 12.38 2.67 -14.70
N LEU A 89 12.36 1.53 -14.03
CA LEU A 89 13.58 0.84 -13.57
C LEU A 89 14.21 -0.07 -14.65
N GLY A 90 13.53 -0.28 -15.79
CA GLY A 90 13.97 -1.20 -16.84
C GLY A 90 13.95 -2.66 -16.39
N LEU A 91 13.04 -3.03 -15.47
CA LEU A 91 12.94 -4.37 -14.90
C LEU A 91 11.70 -5.13 -15.42
N PRO A 92 11.76 -6.47 -15.49
CA PRO A 92 10.59 -7.31 -15.73
C PRO A 92 9.48 -7.03 -14.72
N PHE A 93 8.22 -7.14 -15.18
CA PHE A 93 7.03 -6.97 -14.36
C PHE A 93 6.15 -8.21 -14.37
N VAL A 94 5.69 -8.60 -13.19
CA VAL A 94 4.64 -9.59 -12.98
C VAL A 94 3.60 -9.04 -12.02
N TYR A 95 2.38 -9.62 -11.97
CA TYR A 95 1.44 -9.29 -10.92
C TYR A 95 0.90 -10.54 -10.23
N ILE A 96 0.50 -10.37 -8.97
CA ILE A 96 0.09 -11.46 -8.09
C ILE A 96 -1.40 -11.33 -7.84
N ARG A 97 -2.17 -12.34 -8.22
CA ARG A 97 -3.62 -12.40 -8.04
C ARG A 97 -3.99 -12.73 -6.59
N SER A 98 -5.16 -12.28 -6.17
CA SER A 98 -5.72 -12.62 -4.85
C SER A 98 -6.25 -14.05 -4.77
N THR A 99 -6.66 -14.63 -5.92
CA THR A 99 -7.21 -15.99 -6.04
C THR A 99 -6.60 -16.71 -7.23
N PRO A 100 -6.42 -18.05 -7.15
CA PRO A 100 -6.00 -18.87 -8.29
C PRO A 100 -6.98 -18.78 -9.47
N LYS A 101 -6.54 -19.24 -10.65
CA LYS A 101 -7.45 -19.48 -11.79
C LYS A 101 -8.26 -20.75 -11.56
N ASP A 102 -9.51 -20.76 -12.01
CA ASP A 102 -10.38 -21.92 -11.94
C ASP A 102 -9.91 -23.10 -12.80
N HIS A 103 -9.05 -22.82 -13.79
CA HIS A 103 -8.52 -23.81 -14.73
C HIS A 103 -7.03 -23.59 -14.97
N GLY A 104 -6.21 -24.62 -14.76
CA GLY A 104 -4.77 -24.61 -15.00
C GLY A 104 -3.93 -24.75 -13.73
N LEU A 105 -2.62 -24.58 -13.88
CA LEU A 105 -1.66 -24.59 -12.75
C LEU A 105 -2.11 -23.56 -11.70
N GLU A 106 -2.11 -23.95 -10.43
CA GLU A 106 -2.46 -23.11 -9.26
C GLU A 106 -1.51 -21.92 -9.06
N ASN A 107 -1.19 -21.22 -10.15
CA ASN A 107 -0.27 -20.11 -10.15
C ASN A 107 -1.01 -18.80 -9.91
N LEU A 108 -0.63 -18.10 -8.84
CA LEU A 108 -1.12 -16.75 -8.55
C LEU A 108 -0.38 -15.66 -9.33
N ILE A 109 0.76 -15.99 -9.96
CA ILE A 109 1.64 -15.04 -10.63
C ILE A 109 1.29 -15.01 -12.12
N GLU A 110 1.02 -13.83 -12.63
CA GLU A 110 0.78 -13.55 -14.04
C GLU A 110 1.96 -12.81 -14.65
N GLY A 111 2.42 -13.26 -15.77
CA GLY A 111 3.65 -12.87 -16.43
C GLY A 111 4.71 -13.97 -16.31
N GLU A 112 5.92 -13.69 -16.74
CA GLU A 112 7.04 -14.61 -16.69
C GLU A 112 8.01 -14.21 -15.56
N LEU A 113 8.17 -15.07 -14.56
CA LEU A 113 9.12 -14.90 -13.46
C LEU A 113 10.07 -16.10 -13.47
N LYS A 114 11.37 -15.85 -13.37
CA LYS A 114 12.37 -16.92 -13.32
C LYS A 114 12.59 -17.37 -11.87
N PRO A 115 12.55 -18.68 -11.57
CA PRO A 115 12.93 -19.18 -10.25
C PRO A 115 14.31 -18.68 -9.84
N GLY A 116 14.49 -18.34 -8.58
CA GLY A 116 15.71 -17.75 -8.05
C GLY A 116 15.83 -16.24 -8.21
N SER A 117 14.88 -15.57 -8.89
CA SER A 117 14.87 -14.10 -8.99
C SER A 117 14.65 -13.44 -7.64
N LYS A 118 15.30 -12.30 -7.46
CA LYS A 118 15.11 -11.39 -6.33
C LYS A 118 14.05 -10.35 -6.68
N VAL A 119 12.92 -10.38 -5.98
CA VAL A 119 11.71 -9.63 -6.33
C VAL A 119 11.40 -8.57 -5.27
N VAL A 120 11.09 -7.35 -5.70
CA VAL A 120 10.44 -6.35 -4.87
C VAL A 120 8.94 -6.34 -5.18
N ILE A 121 8.12 -6.41 -4.13
CA ILE A 121 6.66 -6.39 -4.26
C ILE A 121 6.16 -4.97 -4.07
N ILE A 122 5.27 -4.50 -4.95
CA ILE A 122 4.58 -3.22 -4.82
C ILE A 122 3.14 -3.47 -4.39
N GLU A 123 2.71 -2.69 -3.39
CA GLU A 123 1.34 -2.68 -2.87
C GLU A 123 0.78 -1.25 -2.93
N ASP A 124 -0.53 -1.09 -3.08
CA ASP A 124 -1.15 0.22 -3.01
C ASP A 124 -1.50 0.62 -1.56
N LEU A 125 -1.96 -0.33 -0.76
CA LEU A 125 -2.44 -0.11 0.59
C LEU A 125 -2.21 -1.32 1.49
N VAL A 126 -1.50 -1.13 2.59
CA VAL A 126 -1.39 -2.14 3.65
C VAL A 126 -2.34 -1.79 4.80
N SER A 127 -3.35 -2.63 5.01
CA SER A 127 -4.26 -2.59 6.17
C SER A 127 -3.77 -3.55 7.26
N THR A 128 -4.36 -4.74 7.37
CA THR A 128 -3.91 -5.78 8.31
C THR A 128 -2.73 -6.62 7.79
N GLY A 129 -2.34 -6.44 6.54
CA GLY A 129 -1.23 -7.15 5.90
C GLY A 129 -1.56 -8.53 5.33
N GLY A 130 -2.77 -9.06 5.56
CA GLY A 130 -3.09 -10.43 5.17
C GLY A 130 -3.01 -10.71 3.66
N SER A 131 -3.57 -9.82 2.81
CA SER A 131 -3.48 -9.95 1.35
C SER A 131 -2.04 -9.76 0.85
N SER A 132 -1.35 -8.77 1.39
CA SER A 132 0.02 -8.44 1.04
C SER A 132 0.97 -9.59 1.34
N LEU A 133 0.84 -10.24 2.50
CA LEU A 133 1.67 -11.39 2.89
C LEU A 133 1.31 -12.68 2.12
N LYS A 134 0.06 -12.84 1.67
CA LYS A 134 -0.28 -13.91 0.72
C LYS A 134 0.47 -13.75 -0.61
N ALA A 135 0.64 -12.52 -1.09
CA ALA A 135 1.43 -12.23 -2.28
C ALA A 135 2.92 -12.56 -2.06
N VAL A 136 3.48 -12.21 -0.90
CA VAL A 136 4.84 -12.62 -0.50
C VAL A 136 4.99 -14.13 -0.56
N GLN A 137 4.05 -14.87 0.03
CA GLN A 137 4.09 -16.33 0.05
C GLN A 137 3.99 -16.94 -1.36
N ALA A 138 3.18 -16.35 -2.25
CA ALA A 138 3.07 -16.79 -3.64
C ALA A 138 4.42 -16.68 -4.38
N VAL A 139 5.15 -15.57 -4.21
CA VAL A 139 6.48 -15.37 -4.80
C VAL A 139 7.50 -16.38 -4.24
N ARG A 140 7.49 -16.59 -2.93
CA ARG A 140 8.37 -17.58 -2.27
C ARG A 140 8.06 -19.01 -2.71
N ASN A 141 6.79 -19.38 -2.80
CA ASN A 141 6.37 -20.71 -3.25
C ASN A 141 6.76 -20.96 -4.72
N PHE A 142 6.87 -19.90 -5.53
CA PHE A 142 7.37 -19.99 -6.90
C PHE A 142 8.89 -20.22 -6.97
N GLY A 143 9.58 -20.18 -5.85
CA GLY A 143 11.04 -20.38 -5.77
C GLY A 143 11.84 -19.10 -5.97
N CYS A 144 11.25 -17.93 -5.68
CA CYS A 144 11.90 -16.62 -5.76
C CYS A 144 12.17 -16.04 -4.37
N ASP A 145 13.15 -15.14 -4.29
CA ASP A 145 13.45 -14.39 -3.08
C ASP A 145 12.66 -13.06 -3.06
N VAL A 146 12.08 -12.74 -1.91
CA VAL A 146 11.39 -11.47 -1.69
C VAL A 146 12.33 -10.52 -0.96
N ALA A 147 12.88 -9.55 -1.69
CA ALA A 147 13.77 -8.52 -1.13
C ALA A 147 13.04 -7.62 -0.13
N GLY A 148 11.78 -7.31 -0.41
CA GLY A 148 10.91 -6.52 0.45
C GLY A 148 9.63 -6.12 -0.25
N MET A 149 8.83 -5.31 0.45
CA MET A 149 7.60 -4.72 -0.07
C MET A 149 7.65 -3.21 0.05
N VAL A 150 7.26 -2.50 -1.01
CA VAL A 150 7.09 -1.04 -1.00
C VAL A 150 5.62 -0.73 -1.26
N ALA A 151 4.99 0.08 -0.41
CA ALA A 151 3.58 0.44 -0.55
C ALA A 151 3.39 1.95 -0.60
N ILE A 152 2.30 2.40 -1.23
CA ILE A 152 1.95 3.82 -1.23
C ILE A 152 1.55 4.26 0.17
N PHE A 153 0.77 3.44 0.87
CA PHE A 153 0.19 3.82 2.16
C PHE A 153 0.04 2.63 3.11
N THR A 154 0.14 2.91 4.42
CA THR A 154 -0.25 1.98 5.49
C THR A 154 -1.07 2.67 6.56
N TYR A 155 -2.02 1.94 7.16
CA TYR A 155 -2.71 2.39 8.38
C TYR A 155 -1.82 2.27 9.64
N GLY A 156 -0.72 1.51 9.58
CA GLY A 156 0.16 1.27 10.72
C GLY A 156 -0.53 0.49 11.83
N PHE A 157 -1.34 -0.50 11.49
CA PHE A 157 -1.96 -1.36 12.50
C PHE A 157 -0.90 -2.28 13.13
N PRO A 158 -0.87 -2.42 14.47
CA PRO A 158 0.09 -3.30 15.16
C PRO A 158 0.06 -4.75 14.64
N VAL A 159 -1.13 -5.24 14.24
CA VAL A 159 -1.28 -6.58 13.67
C VAL A 159 -0.52 -6.72 12.34
N ALA A 160 -0.49 -5.68 11.51
CA ALA A 160 0.27 -5.70 10.25
C ALA A 160 1.77 -5.69 10.55
N GLU A 161 2.24 -4.83 11.43
CA GLU A 161 3.66 -4.73 11.82
C GLU A 161 4.17 -6.07 12.36
N ALA A 162 3.42 -6.69 13.28
CA ALA A 162 3.76 -8.02 13.80
C ALA A 162 3.82 -9.07 12.69
N ALA A 163 2.81 -9.11 11.79
CA ALA A 163 2.74 -10.08 10.72
C ALA A 163 3.89 -9.94 9.70
N PHE A 164 4.28 -8.70 9.33
CA PHE A 164 5.42 -8.46 8.45
C PHE A 164 6.74 -8.85 9.10
N LYS A 165 6.90 -8.56 10.40
CA LYS A 165 8.07 -8.99 11.19
C LYS A 165 8.19 -10.51 11.24
N ASP A 166 7.10 -11.21 11.55
CA ASP A 166 7.07 -12.67 11.62
C ASP A 166 7.35 -13.31 10.25
N ALA A 167 6.83 -12.70 9.18
CA ALA A 167 7.12 -13.12 7.81
C ALA A 167 8.53 -12.76 7.34
N LYS A 168 9.31 -12.00 8.12
CA LYS A 168 10.65 -11.50 7.77
C LYS A 168 10.65 -10.76 6.43
N VAL A 169 9.71 -9.82 6.27
CA VAL A 169 9.60 -8.95 5.10
C VAL A 169 9.71 -7.51 5.54
N THR A 170 10.67 -6.80 4.97
CA THR A 170 10.76 -5.35 5.15
C THR A 170 9.64 -4.68 4.39
N LEU A 171 8.81 -3.91 5.11
CA LEU A 171 7.79 -3.04 4.53
C LEU A 171 8.29 -1.58 4.58
N THR A 172 8.35 -0.93 3.43
CA THR A 172 8.61 0.51 3.31
C THR A 172 7.40 1.18 2.69
N THR A 173 6.94 2.30 3.25
CA THR A 173 5.75 3.00 2.74
C THR A 173 6.06 4.44 2.42
N LEU A 174 5.42 4.97 1.37
CA LEU A 174 5.59 6.38 0.97
C LEU A 174 4.84 7.33 1.90
N SER A 175 3.73 6.86 2.50
CA SER A 175 2.97 7.60 3.50
C SER A 175 2.28 6.65 4.47
N ASN A 176 1.74 7.20 5.54
CA ASN A 176 1.08 6.47 6.61
C ASN A 176 -0.08 7.26 7.23
N TYR A 177 -0.79 6.64 8.14
CA TYR A 177 -1.95 7.21 8.80
C TYR A 177 -1.63 8.50 9.57
N ASP A 178 -0.53 8.52 10.32
CA ASP A 178 -0.14 9.67 11.14
C ASP A 178 0.17 10.90 10.25
N ALA A 179 0.94 10.70 9.17
CA ALA A 179 1.24 11.77 8.21
C ALA A 179 -0.02 12.32 7.54
N VAL A 180 -1.02 11.48 7.29
CA VAL A 180 -2.32 11.93 6.77
C VAL A 180 -3.07 12.77 7.79
N LEU A 181 -3.10 12.39 9.07
CA LEU A 181 -3.76 13.17 10.11
C LEU A 181 -3.07 14.53 10.31
N GLU A 182 -1.75 14.55 10.43
CA GLU A 182 -0.97 15.78 10.56
C GLU A 182 -1.22 16.74 9.39
N GLU A 183 -1.20 16.22 8.17
CA GLU A 183 -1.42 17.02 6.99
C GLU A 183 -2.86 17.51 6.86
N ALA A 184 -3.84 16.69 7.27
CA ALA A 184 -5.25 17.04 7.28
C ALA A 184 -5.56 18.21 8.24
N VAL A 185 -4.97 18.21 9.43
CA VAL A 185 -5.07 19.34 10.37
C VAL A 185 -4.36 20.57 9.81
N ARG A 186 -3.13 20.40 9.32
CA ARG A 186 -2.35 21.50 8.77
C ARG A 186 -3.04 22.22 7.60
N THR A 187 -3.83 21.50 6.82
CA THR A 187 -4.58 22.04 5.67
C THR A 187 -6.02 22.41 5.98
N HIS A 188 -6.43 22.33 7.25
CA HIS A 188 -7.81 22.55 7.69
C HIS A 188 -8.83 21.63 6.97
N TYR A 189 -8.40 20.41 6.61
CA TYR A 189 -9.29 19.38 6.06
C TYR A 189 -10.17 18.78 7.17
N ILE A 190 -9.63 18.66 8.38
CA ILE A 190 -10.33 18.34 9.63
C ILE A 190 -9.92 19.33 10.71
N ASP A 191 -10.73 19.43 11.77
CA ASP A 191 -10.40 20.18 12.98
C ASP A 191 -9.49 19.34 13.91
N GLU A 192 -8.66 19.99 14.70
CA GLU A 192 -7.79 19.33 15.66
C GLU A 192 -8.56 18.51 16.69
N SER A 193 -9.78 18.93 17.04
CA SER A 193 -10.69 18.20 17.93
C SER A 193 -11.12 16.83 17.41
N GLU A 194 -11.06 16.60 16.08
CA GLU A 194 -11.45 15.35 15.44
C GLU A 194 -10.35 14.28 15.48
N ILE A 195 -9.09 14.66 15.78
CA ILE A 195 -7.96 13.72 15.85
C ILE A 195 -8.21 12.63 16.88
N ALA A 196 -8.79 12.95 18.02
CA ALA A 196 -9.02 11.98 19.09
C ALA A 196 -9.88 10.80 18.62
N VAL A 197 -10.92 11.06 17.84
CA VAL A 197 -11.80 10.02 17.26
C VAL A 197 -11.04 9.15 16.26
N LEU A 198 -10.23 9.77 15.41
CA LEU A 198 -9.43 9.08 14.41
C LEU A 198 -8.37 8.18 15.06
N GLN A 199 -7.68 8.67 16.08
CA GLN A 199 -6.70 7.88 16.85
C GLN A 199 -7.36 6.74 17.64
N GLU A 200 -8.55 6.96 18.19
CA GLU A 200 -9.30 5.93 18.90
C GLU A 200 -9.69 4.79 17.96
N TRP A 201 -10.21 5.12 16.77
CA TRP A 201 -10.52 4.12 15.75
C TRP A 201 -9.30 3.24 15.42
N ARG A 202 -8.09 3.82 15.25
CA ARG A 202 -6.90 3.07 14.86
C ARG A 202 -6.47 2.02 15.89
N LYS A 203 -6.81 2.19 17.16
CA LYS A 203 -6.43 1.24 18.21
C LYS A 203 -7.15 -0.10 18.07
N ASP A 204 -8.45 -0.05 17.72
CA ASP A 204 -9.28 -1.25 17.54
C ASP A 204 -10.34 -1.02 16.45
N PRO A 205 -9.94 -1.01 15.18
CA PRO A 205 -10.85 -0.67 14.08
C PRO A 205 -11.97 -1.68 13.88
N ALA A 206 -11.78 -2.94 14.34
CA ALA A 206 -12.78 -4.00 14.20
C ALA A 206 -13.96 -3.83 15.17
N ASN A 207 -13.72 -3.27 16.35
CA ASN A 207 -14.71 -3.11 17.40
C ASN A 207 -15.07 -1.65 17.66
N TRP A 208 -14.56 -0.72 16.85
CA TRP A 208 -14.86 0.69 17.00
C TRP A 208 -16.34 0.98 16.68
N ASP A 209 -17.05 1.53 17.67
CA ASP A 209 -18.46 1.94 17.56
C ASP A 209 -18.57 3.46 17.67
N PRO A 210 -18.82 4.17 16.56
CA PRO A 210 -19.01 5.61 16.58
C PRO A 210 -20.30 5.95 17.34
N LYS A 211 -20.20 6.75 18.37
CA LYS A 211 -21.33 7.26 19.15
C LYS A 211 -22.04 8.39 18.40
#